data_290a83cf1c758ae116e82006e5249cdf
#
_entry.id   290a83cf1c758ae116e82006e5249cdf
#
_cell.length_a   1.000
_cell.length_b   1.000
_cell.length_c   1.000
_cell.angle_alpha   90.00
_cell.angle_beta   90.00
_cell.angle_gamma   90.00
#
_symmetry.space_group_name_H-M   'P 1'
#
loop_
_entity.id
_entity.type
_entity.pdbx_description
1 polymer ?
#
loop_
_entity_poly.entity_id
_entity_poly.type
_entity_poly.pdbx_seq_one_letter_code
_entity_poly.pdbx_strand_id
1 'polypeptide(L)'
;MSMNVFITGASSGIGAALAREFARRGATLGLVARRKENLEELIASLPNPERHHAYVCDVTDRDALIANAREFDRVVGGTDIAIANAGISVGVKTQYYEDLEVMEKVYKTNVFAMASTFHAFIEPMMERKRGTLVGIGSVAGIRGMPGTDAYCSSKSAVITYCESLRVEMKKHGIDVLTVSPGFVKTPLTDVNPYPMPFLVTADEFAQAAVRNIMVKKTYSTVPWQMGIVSKLLRVLPNCVFDKVFGKRKQKPRNNEINRA
;
A
#
# COMPACT_ATOMS: atom_id res chain seq x y z
N MET A 1 24.41 0.41 -11.70
CA MET A 1 24.20 0.99 -10.36
C MET A 1 23.11 0.19 -9.66
N SER A 2 23.26 -0.04 -8.36
CA SER A 2 22.26 -0.69 -7.53
C SER A 2 21.07 0.25 -7.37
N MET A 3 19.85 -0.28 -7.42
CA MET A 3 18.60 0.47 -7.23
C MET A 3 18.30 0.60 -5.73
N ASN A 4 17.90 1.78 -5.26
CA ASN A 4 17.56 2.07 -3.88
C ASN A 4 16.05 2.19 -3.71
N VAL A 5 15.45 1.37 -2.85
CA VAL A 5 13.99 1.27 -2.70
C VAL A 5 13.58 1.43 -1.24
N PHE A 6 12.66 2.34 -0.97
CA PHE A 6 12.08 2.54 0.36
C PHE A 6 10.66 1.99 0.41
N ILE A 7 10.33 1.18 1.44
CA ILE A 7 9.04 0.49 1.54
C ILE A 7 8.46 0.66 2.95
N THR A 8 7.25 1.24 3.06
CA THR A 8 6.52 1.27 4.32
C THR A 8 5.62 0.06 4.50
N GLY A 9 5.41 -0.37 5.77
CA GLY A 9 4.63 -1.56 6.08
C GLY A 9 5.32 -2.86 5.64
N ALA A 10 6.65 -2.90 5.76
CA ALA A 10 7.47 -3.97 5.20
C ALA A 10 7.49 -5.27 6.02
N SER A 11 7.02 -5.29 7.27
CA SER A 11 7.19 -6.44 8.18
C SER A 11 6.28 -7.64 7.88
N SER A 12 5.36 -7.56 6.93
CA SER A 12 4.46 -8.68 6.59
C SER A 12 3.75 -8.48 5.25
N GLY A 13 3.06 -9.52 4.79
CA GLY A 13 2.15 -9.45 3.63
C GLY A 13 2.81 -8.91 2.36
N ILE A 14 2.13 -7.97 1.72
CA ILE A 14 2.57 -7.36 0.45
C ILE A 14 3.93 -6.66 0.61
N GLY A 15 4.12 -5.90 1.69
CA GLY A 15 5.37 -5.15 1.91
C GLY A 15 6.59 -6.06 2.01
N ALA A 16 6.49 -7.15 2.78
CA ALA A 16 7.57 -8.13 2.89
C ALA A 16 7.84 -8.86 1.57
N ALA A 17 6.79 -9.18 0.81
CA ALA A 17 6.94 -9.81 -0.50
C ALA A 17 7.59 -8.87 -1.53
N LEU A 18 7.22 -7.58 -1.52
CA LEU A 18 7.88 -6.56 -2.35
C LEU A 18 9.36 -6.42 -1.97
N ALA A 19 9.68 -6.41 -0.67
CA ALA A 19 11.06 -6.34 -0.20
C ALA A 19 11.89 -7.53 -0.72
N ARG A 20 11.36 -8.76 -0.60
CA ARG A 20 12.02 -9.96 -1.16
C ARG A 20 12.24 -9.87 -2.66
N GLU A 21 11.22 -9.42 -3.41
CA GLU A 21 11.33 -9.32 -4.87
C GLU A 21 12.35 -8.26 -5.32
N PHE A 22 12.39 -7.09 -4.66
CA PHE A 22 13.39 -6.07 -4.96
C PHE A 22 14.80 -6.49 -4.54
N ALA A 23 14.97 -7.14 -3.39
CA ALA A 23 16.27 -7.66 -2.94
C ALA A 23 16.82 -8.71 -3.92
N ARG A 24 15.96 -9.63 -4.45
CA ARG A 24 16.36 -10.59 -5.49
C ARG A 24 16.84 -9.93 -6.79
N ARG A 25 16.41 -8.69 -7.04
CA ARG A 25 16.86 -7.87 -8.18
C ARG A 25 18.07 -7.01 -7.87
N GLY A 26 18.68 -7.19 -6.71
CA GLY A 26 19.90 -6.49 -6.29
C GLY A 26 19.67 -5.08 -5.74
N ALA A 27 18.42 -4.74 -5.35
CA ALA A 27 18.14 -3.44 -4.73
C ALA A 27 18.68 -3.36 -3.30
N THR A 28 19.07 -2.14 -2.88
CA THR A 28 19.26 -1.77 -1.48
C THR A 28 17.94 -1.27 -0.93
N LEU A 29 17.54 -1.72 0.27
CA LEU A 29 16.21 -1.48 0.81
C LEU A 29 16.25 -0.64 2.09
N GLY A 30 15.35 0.34 2.18
CA GLY A 30 14.92 0.98 3.43
C GLY A 30 13.54 0.44 3.81
N LEU A 31 13.44 -0.28 4.92
CA LEU A 31 12.24 -0.99 5.31
C LEU A 31 11.66 -0.41 6.59
N VAL A 32 10.41 0.08 6.54
CA VAL A 32 9.72 0.69 7.68
C VAL A 32 8.62 -0.21 8.20
N ALA A 33 8.62 -0.49 9.50
CA ALA A 33 7.52 -1.10 10.22
C ALA A 33 7.62 -0.85 11.73
N ARG A 34 6.56 -1.18 12.49
CA ARG A 34 6.52 -1.03 13.95
C ARG A 34 7.24 -2.14 14.71
N ARG A 35 7.26 -3.35 14.14
CA ARG A 35 7.81 -4.55 14.79
C ARG A 35 9.25 -4.73 14.35
N LYS A 36 10.18 -4.47 15.27
CA LYS A 36 11.61 -4.53 15.04
C LYS A 36 12.05 -5.95 14.64
N GLU A 37 11.63 -6.92 15.43
CA GLU A 37 12.02 -8.33 15.25
C GLU A 37 11.64 -8.84 13.86
N ASN A 38 10.42 -8.53 13.39
CA ASN A 38 9.97 -8.92 12.07
C ASN A 38 10.78 -8.25 10.92
N LEU A 39 11.27 -7.01 11.13
CA LEU A 39 12.14 -6.34 10.14
C LEU A 39 13.52 -7.00 10.11
N GLU A 40 14.10 -7.29 11.26
CA GLU A 40 15.41 -7.93 11.39
C GLU A 40 15.38 -9.35 10.80
N GLU A 41 14.36 -10.14 11.10
CA GLU A 41 14.15 -11.47 10.51
C GLU A 41 14.00 -11.39 8.98
N LEU A 42 13.20 -10.44 8.49
CA LEU A 42 13.05 -10.24 7.06
C LEU A 42 14.41 -9.91 6.42
N ILE A 43 15.13 -8.93 6.94
CA ILE A 43 16.43 -8.50 6.41
C ILE A 43 17.42 -9.66 6.41
N ALA A 44 17.51 -10.42 7.51
CA ALA A 44 18.39 -11.58 7.61
C ALA A 44 18.09 -12.67 6.55
N SER A 45 16.83 -12.74 6.08
CA SER A 45 16.40 -13.68 5.04
C SER A 45 16.66 -13.19 3.61
N LEU A 46 17.03 -11.92 3.42
CA LEU A 46 17.24 -11.32 2.10
C LEU A 46 18.67 -11.57 1.58
N PRO A 47 18.88 -11.59 0.25
CA PRO A 47 20.22 -11.55 -0.33
C PRO A 47 20.98 -10.28 0.09
N ASN A 48 22.23 -10.40 0.53
CA ASN A 48 23.11 -9.30 0.99
C ASN A 48 22.46 -8.48 2.11
N PRO A 49 22.17 -9.09 3.27
CA PRO A 49 21.40 -8.46 4.35
C PRO A 49 22.06 -7.17 4.88
N GLU A 50 23.40 -7.08 4.80
CA GLU A 50 24.17 -5.90 5.21
C GLU A 50 23.88 -4.61 4.39
N ARG A 51 23.22 -4.75 3.25
CA ARG A 51 22.84 -3.63 2.38
C ARG A 51 21.47 -3.04 2.69
N HIS A 52 20.72 -3.68 3.59
CA HIS A 52 19.34 -3.27 3.88
C HIS A 52 19.25 -2.58 5.23
N HIS A 53 18.36 -1.59 5.31
CA HIS A 53 18.21 -0.73 6.49
C HIS A 53 16.81 -0.90 7.10
N ALA A 54 16.76 -1.17 8.41
CA ALA A 54 15.53 -1.24 9.19
C ALA A 54 15.24 0.09 9.87
N TYR A 55 14.02 0.59 9.69
CA TYR A 55 13.52 1.79 10.37
C TYR A 55 12.28 1.42 11.19
N VAL A 56 12.44 1.35 12.51
CA VAL A 56 11.34 1.03 13.43
C VAL A 56 10.53 2.29 13.66
N CYS A 57 9.32 2.35 13.09
CA CYS A 57 8.47 3.53 13.16
C CYS A 57 7.00 3.18 12.98
N ASP A 58 6.10 3.85 13.71
CA ASP A 58 4.69 3.91 13.33
C ASP A 58 4.55 4.96 12.22
N VAL A 59 4.03 4.56 11.07
CA VAL A 59 3.87 5.47 9.92
C VAL A 59 2.88 6.62 10.20
N THR A 60 2.11 6.55 11.27
CA THR A 60 1.24 7.64 11.71
C THR A 60 1.98 8.75 12.48
N ASP A 61 3.20 8.46 12.94
CA ASP A 61 4.14 9.48 13.40
C ASP A 61 4.82 10.11 12.17
N ARG A 62 4.29 11.26 11.76
CA ARG A 62 4.71 11.96 10.54
C ARG A 62 6.18 12.34 10.59
N ASP A 63 6.62 12.91 11.70
CA ASP A 63 7.96 13.48 11.81
C ASP A 63 9.01 12.38 11.85
N ALA A 64 8.77 11.32 12.60
CA ALA A 64 9.63 10.14 12.63
C ALA A 64 9.69 9.44 11.26
N LEU A 65 8.56 9.31 10.57
CA LEU A 65 8.51 8.71 9.22
C LEU A 65 9.33 9.52 8.22
N ILE A 66 9.17 10.84 8.19
CA ILE A 66 9.90 11.75 7.29
C ILE A 66 11.40 11.72 7.61
N ALA A 67 11.77 11.77 8.90
CA ALA A 67 13.17 11.70 9.31
C ALA A 67 13.84 10.40 8.85
N ASN A 68 13.20 9.25 9.08
CA ASN A 68 13.72 7.94 8.66
C ASN A 68 13.82 7.82 7.12
N ALA A 69 12.86 8.35 6.37
CA ALA A 69 12.89 8.34 4.91
C ALA A 69 14.03 9.20 4.35
N ARG A 70 14.24 10.38 4.92
CA ARG A 70 15.36 11.27 4.54
C ARG A 70 16.71 10.70 4.93
N GLU A 71 16.81 10.04 6.08
CA GLU A 71 18.04 9.36 6.49
C GLU A 71 18.39 8.23 5.51
N PHE A 72 17.41 7.42 5.08
CA PHE A 72 17.66 6.41 4.05
C PHE A 72 18.15 7.06 2.75
N ASP A 73 17.46 8.11 2.24
CA ASP A 73 17.86 8.81 1.01
C ASP A 73 19.30 9.31 1.08
N ARG A 74 19.69 9.88 2.23
CA ARG A 74 21.04 10.38 2.49
C ARG A 74 22.08 9.24 2.51
N VAL A 75 21.80 8.15 3.23
CA VAL A 75 22.76 7.04 3.42
C VAL A 75 23.04 6.31 2.10
N VAL A 76 22.01 6.12 1.27
CA VAL A 76 22.16 5.40 -0.01
C VAL A 76 22.52 6.31 -1.19
N GLY A 77 22.66 7.63 -0.96
CA GLY A 77 22.98 8.58 -2.01
C GLY A 77 21.84 8.83 -3.01
N GLY A 78 20.60 8.65 -2.56
CA GLY A 78 19.39 8.90 -3.32
C GLY A 78 18.50 7.67 -3.53
N THR A 79 17.22 7.84 -3.25
CA THR A 79 16.19 6.80 -3.41
C THR A 79 15.63 6.83 -4.83
N ASP A 80 15.63 5.68 -5.51
CA ASP A 80 15.08 5.55 -6.86
C ASP A 80 13.56 5.29 -6.83
N ILE A 81 13.09 4.48 -5.86
CA ILE A 81 11.67 4.13 -5.74
C ILE A 81 11.22 4.24 -4.28
N ALA A 82 10.16 5.00 -4.02
CA ALA A 82 9.51 5.06 -2.71
C ALA A 82 8.11 4.43 -2.80
N ILE A 83 7.87 3.38 -2.00
CA ILE A 83 6.62 2.61 -2.00
C ILE A 83 5.86 2.85 -0.69
N ALA A 84 4.78 3.60 -0.77
CA ALA A 84 3.83 3.78 0.31
C ALA A 84 2.85 2.61 0.34
N ASN A 85 3.25 1.54 1.06
CA ASN A 85 2.49 0.29 1.14
C ASN A 85 1.75 0.13 2.49
N ALA A 86 2.20 0.77 3.56
CA ALA A 86 1.56 0.67 4.86
C ALA A 86 0.05 0.91 4.77
N GLY A 87 -0.73 0.04 5.37
CA GLY A 87 -2.18 0.16 5.34
C GLY A 87 -2.87 -0.84 6.27
N ILE A 88 -4.05 -0.46 6.73
CA ILE A 88 -4.92 -1.28 7.57
C ILE A 88 -6.32 -1.35 6.97
N SER A 89 -7.04 -2.42 7.29
CA SER A 89 -8.43 -2.63 6.89
C SER A 89 -9.19 -3.26 8.04
N VAL A 90 -10.14 -2.54 8.58
CA VAL A 90 -11.03 -2.97 9.68
C VAL A 90 -12.47 -2.72 9.24
N GLY A 91 -13.40 -3.55 9.68
CA GLY A 91 -14.83 -3.30 9.51
C GLY A 91 -15.27 -2.07 10.31
N VAL A 92 -16.09 -1.23 9.69
CA VAL A 92 -16.62 0.01 10.29
C VAL A 92 -18.11 0.11 9.99
N LYS A 93 -18.86 0.59 10.95
CA LYS A 93 -20.29 0.95 10.79
C LYS A 93 -20.51 2.33 11.39
N THR A 94 -20.74 3.32 10.56
CA THR A 94 -20.84 4.75 10.94
C THR A 94 -21.88 5.04 12.04
N GLN A 95 -22.87 4.17 12.24
CA GLN A 95 -23.87 4.28 13.31
C GLN A 95 -23.31 4.09 14.74
N TYR A 96 -22.08 3.57 14.86
CA TYR A 96 -21.42 3.38 16.15
C TYR A 96 -20.34 4.44 16.36
N TYR A 97 -20.44 5.20 17.45
CA TYR A 97 -19.53 6.30 17.73
C TYR A 97 -18.05 5.87 17.81
N GLU A 98 -17.79 4.72 18.42
CA GLU A 98 -16.44 4.15 18.55
C GLU A 98 -15.80 3.79 17.19
N ASP A 99 -16.59 3.55 16.14
CA ASP A 99 -16.08 3.24 14.82
C ASP A 99 -15.53 4.49 14.10
N LEU A 100 -15.87 5.70 14.55
CA LEU A 100 -15.31 6.95 14.02
C LEU A 100 -13.80 7.05 14.30
N GLU A 101 -13.34 6.62 15.49
CA GLU A 101 -11.91 6.54 15.81
C GLU A 101 -11.18 5.52 14.92
N VAL A 102 -11.84 4.39 14.65
CA VAL A 102 -11.30 3.38 13.72
C VAL A 102 -11.17 3.96 12.31
N MET A 103 -12.17 4.72 11.86
CA MET A 103 -12.11 5.41 10.57
C MET A 103 -10.94 6.40 10.49
N GLU A 104 -10.76 7.24 11.52
CA GLU A 104 -9.62 8.16 11.59
C GLU A 104 -8.28 7.42 11.50
N LYS A 105 -8.13 6.32 12.25
CA LYS A 105 -6.93 5.49 12.23
C LYS A 105 -6.65 4.92 10.84
N VAL A 106 -7.70 4.46 10.14
CA VAL A 106 -7.59 3.99 8.75
C VAL A 106 -7.08 5.11 7.84
N TYR A 107 -7.62 6.32 7.93
CA TYR A 107 -7.18 7.46 7.13
C TYR A 107 -5.77 7.91 7.47
N LYS A 108 -5.43 8.02 8.76
CA LYS A 108 -4.06 8.34 9.22
C LYS A 108 -3.04 7.38 8.62
N THR A 109 -3.33 6.07 8.63
CA THR A 109 -2.42 5.04 8.13
C THR A 109 -2.40 4.96 6.60
N ASN A 110 -3.58 4.91 5.95
CA ASN A 110 -3.66 4.60 4.52
C ASN A 110 -3.42 5.82 3.62
N VAL A 111 -3.78 7.02 4.10
CA VAL A 111 -3.77 8.25 3.28
C VAL A 111 -2.68 9.22 3.74
N PHE A 112 -2.74 9.66 4.99
CA PHE A 112 -1.80 10.69 5.48
C PHE A 112 -0.35 10.15 5.56
N ALA A 113 -0.15 8.92 6.02
CA ALA A 113 1.18 8.33 6.04
C ALA A 113 1.76 8.13 4.62
N MET A 114 0.92 7.82 3.62
CA MET A 114 1.35 7.78 2.22
C MET A 114 1.84 9.17 1.77
N ALA A 115 1.05 10.22 2.02
CA ALA A 115 1.43 11.59 1.66
C ALA A 115 2.75 12.01 2.36
N SER A 116 2.91 11.67 3.64
CA SER A 116 4.15 11.92 4.40
C SER A 116 5.35 11.17 3.84
N THR A 117 5.14 9.91 3.41
CA THR A 117 6.19 9.12 2.74
C THR A 117 6.64 9.81 1.46
N PHE A 118 5.72 10.24 0.61
CA PHE A 118 6.06 10.91 -0.65
C PHE A 118 6.70 12.26 -0.43
N HIS A 119 6.21 13.04 0.54
CA HIS A 119 6.81 14.33 0.91
C HIS A 119 8.31 14.24 1.19
N ALA A 120 8.75 13.18 1.87
CA ALA A 120 10.16 13.01 2.20
C ALA A 120 11.07 12.90 0.97
N PHE A 121 10.56 12.37 -0.15
CA PHE A 121 11.34 12.07 -1.36
C PHE A 121 11.13 13.04 -2.52
N ILE A 122 10.01 13.79 -2.55
CA ILE A 122 9.67 14.66 -3.69
C ILE A 122 10.77 15.69 -3.97
N GLU A 123 11.20 16.45 -2.96
CA GLU A 123 12.21 17.50 -3.15
C GLU A 123 13.55 16.92 -3.63
N PRO A 124 14.16 15.90 -2.98
CA PRO A 124 15.38 15.27 -3.47
C PRO A 124 15.25 14.65 -4.87
N MET A 125 14.08 14.06 -5.20
CA MET A 125 13.83 13.53 -6.54
C MET A 125 13.70 14.63 -7.59
N MET A 126 13.09 15.79 -7.25
CA MET A 126 13.02 16.96 -8.14
C MET A 126 14.39 17.51 -8.47
N GLU A 127 15.28 17.63 -7.47
CA GLU A 127 16.66 18.07 -7.68
C GLU A 127 17.41 17.13 -8.63
N ARG A 128 17.25 15.83 -8.47
CA ARG A 128 17.86 14.80 -9.33
C ARG A 128 17.14 14.62 -10.67
N LYS A 129 15.97 15.22 -10.86
CA LYS A 129 15.07 15.07 -12.02
C LYS A 129 14.75 13.60 -12.36
N ARG A 130 14.71 12.76 -11.35
CA ARG A 130 14.40 11.33 -11.46
C ARG A 130 13.89 10.77 -10.14
N GLY A 131 12.99 9.81 -10.24
CA GLY A 131 12.44 9.06 -9.11
C GLY A 131 11.12 8.43 -9.46
N THR A 132 10.69 7.51 -8.61
CA THR A 132 9.39 6.84 -8.76
C THR A 132 8.69 6.75 -7.41
N LEU A 133 7.49 7.29 -7.33
CA LEU A 133 6.60 7.21 -6.18
C LEU A 133 5.51 6.18 -6.47
N VAL A 134 5.30 5.23 -5.58
CA VAL A 134 4.34 4.14 -5.77
C VAL A 134 3.34 4.11 -4.61
N GLY A 135 2.07 4.39 -4.91
CA GLY A 135 0.97 4.23 -3.96
C GLY A 135 0.31 2.86 -4.08
N ILE A 136 0.20 2.14 -2.97
CA ILE A 136 -0.56 0.87 -2.95
C ILE A 136 -2.03 1.18 -2.68
N GLY A 137 -2.81 1.21 -3.76
CA GLY A 137 -4.27 1.36 -3.76
C GLY A 137 -5.01 0.08 -3.33
N SER A 138 -6.14 -0.17 -3.96
CA SER A 138 -6.90 -1.43 -3.91
C SER A 138 -8.03 -1.40 -4.94
N VAL A 139 -8.47 -2.55 -5.44
CA VAL A 139 -9.73 -2.65 -6.20
C VAL A 139 -10.94 -2.19 -5.37
N ALA A 140 -10.85 -2.27 -4.03
CA ALA A 140 -11.86 -1.74 -3.12
C ALA A 140 -11.98 -0.20 -3.16
N GLY A 141 -10.97 0.51 -3.68
CA GLY A 141 -11.03 1.96 -3.92
C GLY A 141 -11.85 2.35 -5.17
N ILE A 142 -12.25 1.39 -6.00
CA ILE A 142 -13.03 1.66 -7.21
C ILE A 142 -14.53 1.77 -6.91
N ARG A 143 -15.05 0.91 -6.02
CA ARG A 143 -16.44 0.94 -5.56
C ARG A 143 -16.53 0.60 -4.08
N GLY A 144 -17.36 1.36 -3.33
CA GLY A 144 -17.62 1.09 -1.92
C GLY A 144 -18.30 -0.25 -1.70
N MET A 145 -17.91 -0.94 -0.63
CA MET A 145 -18.48 -2.22 -0.21
C MET A 145 -19.05 -2.09 1.20
N PRO A 146 -20.22 -2.67 1.49
CA PRO A 146 -20.83 -2.59 2.81
C PRO A 146 -19.89 -3.06 3.93
N GLY A 147 -19.83 -2.31 5.03
CA GLY A 147 -19.03 -2.61 6.22
C GLY A 147 -17.52 -2.42 6.04
N THR A 148 -17.09 -1.75 4.95
CA THR A 148 -15.68 -1.42 4.69
C THR A 148 -15.52 0.01 4.18
N ASP A 149 -16.43 0.89 4.56
CA ASP A 149 -16.54 2.29 4.13
C ASP A 149 -15.25 3.06 4.36
N ALA A 150 -14.66 2.97 5.55
CA ALA A 150 -13.39 3.63 5.87
C ALA A 150 -12.24 3.12 4.98
N TYR A 151 -12.16 1.81 4.75
CA TYR A 151 -11.13 1.22 3.89
C TYR A 151 -11.35 1.59 2.42
N CYS A 152 -12.56 1.40 1.90
CA CYS A 152 -12.87 1.71 0.51
C CYS A 152 -12.63 3.19 0.19
N SER A 153 -13.13 4.10 1.02
CA SER A 153 -12.94 5.53 0.84
C SER A 153 -11.46 5.94 0.97
N SER A 154 -10.70 5.39 1.92
CA SER A 154 -9.27 5.66 2.03
C SER A 154 -8.49 5.18 0.79
N LYS A 155 -8.83 4.02 0.23
CA LYS A 155 -8.17 3.50 -0.98
C LYS A 155 -8.59 4.25 -2.26
N SER A 156 -9.82 4.78 -2.31
CA SER A 156 -10.23 5.74 -3.35
C SER A 156 -9.41 7.04 -3.26
N ALA A 157 -9.22 7.57 -2.04
CA ALA A 157 -8.38 8.75 -1.81
C ALA A 157 -6.93 8.52 -2.26
N VAL A 158 -6.33 7.36 -1.96
CA VAL A 158 -4.98 6.98 -2.45
C VAL A 158 -4.91 7.03 -3.98
N ILE A 159 -5.89 6.42 -4.68
CA ILE A 159 -5.91 6.39 -6.15
C ILE A 159 -5.97 7.81 -6.71
N THR A 160 -6.93 8.61 -6.26
CA THR A 160 -7.13 9.99 -6.73
C THR A 160 -5.94 10.89 -6.41
N TYR A 161 -5.34 10.75 -5.21
CA TYR A 161 -4.14 11.48 -4.83
C TYR A 161 -2.97 11.18 -5.78
N CYS A 162 -2.73 9.90 -6.05
CA CYS A 162 -1.65 9.51 -6.98
C CYS A 162 -1.92 10.00 -8.42
N GLU A 163 -3.18 10.04 -8.86
CA GLU A 163 -3.55 10.59 -10.17
C GLU A 163 -3.20 12.08 -10.28
N SER A 164 -3.56 12.89 -9.28
CA SER A 164 -3.23 14.31 -9.22
C SER A 164 -1.72 14.53 -9.18
N LEU A 165 -1.05 13.89 -8.23
CA LEU A 165 0.40 14.03 -8.04
C LEU A 165 1.19 13.60 -9.29
N ARG A 166 0.70 12.60 -10.03
CA ARG A 166 1.34 12.14 -11.28
C ARG A 166 1.41 13.26 -12.33
N VAL A 167 0.36 14.05 -12.46
CA VAL A 167 0.33 15.17 -13.40
C VAL A 167 1.30 16.27 -12.95
N GLU A 168 1.29 16.60 -11.66
CA GLU A 168 2.17 17.62 -11.09
C GLU A 168 3.65 17.26 -11.21
N MET A 169 4.01 16.00 -10.95
CA MET A 169 5.40 15.54 -10.88
C MET A 169 6.01 15.25 -12.26
N LYS A 170 5.20 15.08 -13.30
CA LYS A 170 5.68 14.75 -14.66
C LYS A 170 6.72 15.75 -15.21
N LYS A 171 6.49 17.04 -14.98
CA LYS A 171 7.42 18.11 -15.43
C LYS A 171 8.77 18.08 -14.68
N HIS A 172 8.84 17.41 -13.54
CA HIS A 172 10.05 17.25 -12.74
C HIS A 172 10.79 15.94 -12.98
N GLY A 173 10.33 15.11 -13.96
CA GLY A 173 10.94 13.83 -14.28
C GLY A 173 10.67 12.73 -13.26
N ILE A 174 9.65 12.90 -12.41
CA ILE A 174 9.24 11.93 -11.40
C ILE A 174 8.02 11.16 -11.86
N ASP A 175 8.10 9.83 -11.80
CA ASP A 175 6.97 8.95 -12.11
C ASP A 175 6.14 8.71 -10.83
N VAL A 176 4.82 8.83 -10.94
CA VAL A 176 3.90 8.46 -9.86
C VAL A 176 2.98 7.35 -10.34
N LEU A 177 3.03 6.22 -9.63
CA LEU A 177 2.35 4.98 -10.03
C LEU A 177 1.35 4.56 -8.95
N THR A 178 0.24 3.98 -9.39
CA THR A 178 -0.72 3.32 -8.50
C THR A 178 -0.75 1.83 -8.79
N VAL A 179 -0.47 1.02 -7.78
CA VAL A 179 -0.66 -0.44 -7.85
C VAL A 179 -1.85 -0.81 -6.97
N SER A 180 -2.90 -1.36 -7.58
CA SER A 180 -4.14 -1.73 -6.89
C SER A 180 -4.23 -3.25 -6.74
N PRO A 181 -3.98 -3.80 -5.54
CA PRO A 181 -4.22 -5.21 -5.27
C PRO A 181 -5.70 -5.58 -5.44
N GLY A 182 -5.95 -6.77 -6.00
CA GLY A 182 -7.18 -7.52 -5.78
C GLY A 182 -7.13 -8.26 -4.45
N PHE A 183 -7.53 -9.52 -4.43
CA PHE A 183 -7.36 -10.36 -3.24
C PHE A 183 -5.96 -10.98 -3.23
N VAL A 184 -5.22 -10.68 -2.17
CA VAL A 184 -3.86 -11.21 -1.93
C VAL A 184 -3.85 -11.89 -0.57
N LYS A 185 -3.37 -13.13 -0.50
CA LYS A 185 -3.27 -13.90 0.76
C LYS A 185 -2.26 -13.25 1.70
N THR A 186 -2.76 -12.65 2.77
CA THR A 186 -1.98 -11.90 3.76
C THR A 186 -2.73 -11.88 5.09
N PRO A 187 -2.06 -11.57 6.22
CA PRO A 187 -2.75 -11.41 7.51
C PRO A 187 -3.93 -10.42 7.47
N LEU A 188 -3.89 -9.41 6.59
CA LEU A 188 -4.97 -8.44 6.41
C LEU A 188 -6.24 -9.06 5.80
N THR A 189 -6.11 -10.09 4.98
CA THR A 189 -7.20 -10.75 4.26
C THR A 189 -7.65 -12.06 4.90
N ASP A 190 -6.85 -12.65 5.79
CA ASP A 190 -7.17 -13.93 6.44
C ASP A 190 -8.44 -13.86 7.31
N VAL A 191 -8.76 -12.66 7.81
CA VAL A 191 -9.98 -12.38 8.59
C VAL A 191 -11.23 -12.14 7.75
N ASN A 192 -11.16 -12.20 6.43
CA ASN A 192 -12.30 -11.93 5.55
C ASN A 192 -13.28 -13.12 5.53
N PRO A 193 -14.56 -12.92 5.91
CA PRO A 193 -15.54 -14.01 5.99
C PRO A 193 -16.28 -14.29 4.65
N TYR A 194 -15.76 -13.80 3.52
CA TYR A 194 -16.40 -13.85 2.21
C TYR A 194 -15.47 -14.40 1.13
N PRO A 195 -16.04 -14.91 0.01
CA PRO A 195 -15.23 -15.41 -1.10
C PRO A 195 -14.29 -14.37 -1.69
N MET A 196 -13.08 -14.77 -2.01
CA MET A 196 -12.01 -13.94 -2.58
C MET A 196 -11.63 -14.49 -3.98
N PRO A 197 -12.39 -14.14 -5.04
CA PRO A 197 -12.09 -14.61 -6.38
C PRO A 197 -10.73 -14.11 -6.86
N PHE A 198 -10.04 -14.94 -7.65
CA PHE A 198 -8.70 -14.63 -8.17
C PHE A 198 -7.68 -14.32 -7.06
N LEU A 199 -7.79 -14.99 -5.91
CA LEU A 199 -6.83 -14.88 -4.82
C LEU A 199 -5.44 -15.29 -5.32
N VAL A 200 -4.45 -14.43 -5.08
CA VAL A 200 -3.03 -14.70 -5.37
C VAL A 200 -2.21 -14.68 -4.08
N THR A 201 -1.05 -15.33 -4.09
CA THR A 201 -0.10 -15.22 -2.98
C THR A 201 0.57 -13.83 -2.97
N ALA A 202 1.14 -13.45 -1.82
CA ALA A 202 1.87 -12.19 -1.71
C ALA A 202 3.09 -12.14 -2.67
N ASP A 203 3.74 -13.27 -2.88
CA ASP A 203 4.91 -13.35 -3.77
C ASP A 203 4.53 -13.27 -5.26
N GLU A 204 3.46 -13.92 -5.70
CA GLU A 204 2.91 -13.75 -7.06
C GLU A 204 2.49 -12.29 -7.31
N PHE A 205 1.83 -11.67 -6.32
CA PHE A 205 1.49 -10.25 -6.39
C PHE A 205 2.75 -9.40 -6.53
N ALA A 206 3.77 -9.60 -5.68
CA ALA A 206 4.99 -8.82 -5.68
C ALA A 206 5.74 -8.92 -7.00
N GLN A 207 5.89 -10.12 -7.57
CA GLN A 207 6.51 -10.32 -8.88
C GLN A 207 5.81 -9.54 -9.99
N ALA A 208 4.47 -9.57 -10.03
CA ALA A 208 3.70 -8.84 -11.03
C ALA A 208 3.74 -7.33 -10.79
N ALA A 209 3.63 -6.88 -9.54
CA ALA A 209 3.68 -5.48 -9.15
C ALA A 209 5.03 -4.86 -9.49
N VAL A 210 6.13 -5.53 -9.13
CA VAL A 210 7.49 -5.04 -9.43
C VAL A 210 7.72 -4.98 -10.93
N ARG A 211 7.28 -5.97 -11.73
CA ARG A 211 7.34 -5.85 -13.21
C ARG A 211 6.64 -4.59 -13.71
N ASN A 212 5.42 -4.30 -13.21
CA ASN A 212 4.66 -3.11 -13.62
C ASN A 212 5.34 -1.81 -13.16
N ILE A 213 5.96 -1.78 -11.99
CA ILE A 213 6.72 -0.63 -11.47
C ILE A 213 7.95 -0.38 -12.36
N MET A 214 8.70 -1.41 -12.70
CA MET A 214 9.92 -1.29 -13.52
C MET A 214 9.65 -0.77 -14.93
N VAL A 215 8.47 -1.08 -15.50
CA VAL A 215 8.05 -0.51 -16.80
C VAL A 215 7.24 0.79 -16.64
N LYS A 216 7.22 1.37 -15.44
CA LYS A 216 6.57 2.66 -15.11
C LYS A 216 5.09 2.70 -15.50
N LYS A 217 4.36 1.61 -15.29
CA LYS A 217 2.94 1.54 -15.59
C LYS A 217 2.16 2.39 -14.59
N THR A 218 1.59 3.51 -15.06
CA THR A 218 0.98 4.55 -14.24
C THR A 218 -0.15 4.05 -13.32
N TYR A 219 -0.95 3.09 -13.80
CA TYR A 219 -1.96 2.39 -13.01
C TYR A 219 -1.96 0.90 -13.35
N SER A 220 -1.93 0.05 -12.35
CA SER A 220 -1.99 -1.39 -12.54
C SER A 220 -2.83 -2.09 -11.47
N THR A 221 -3.58 -3.11 -11.86
CA THR A 221 -4.30 -4.01 -10.95
C THR A 221 -3.68 -5.39 -11.03
N VAL A 222 -3.44 -6.00 -9.88
CA VAL A 222 -2.89 -7.35 -9.77
C VAL A 222 -3.77 -8.18 -8.82
N PRO A 223 -4.30 -9.30 -9.30
CA PRO A 223 -4.28 -9.80 -10.69
C PRO A 223 -5.16 -8.96 -11.62
N TRP A 224 -4.85 -8.96 -12.92
CA TRP A 224 -5.50 -8.09 -13.91
C TRP A 224 -7.01 -8.33 -14.06
N GLN A 225 -7.46 -9.57 -13.83
CA GLN A 225 -8.87 -9.96 -13.84
C GLN A 225 -9.70 -9.10 -12.86
N MET A 226 -9.12 -8.82 -11.68
CA MET A 226 -9.77 -7.96 -10.69
C MET A 226 -9.89 -6.51 -11.15
N GLY A 227 -9.03 -6.07 -12.06
CA GLY A 227 -9.15 -4.77 -12.71
C GLY A 227 -10.38 -4.66 -13.60
N ILE A 228 -10.72 -5.72 -14.34
CA ILE A 228 -11.95 -5.79 -15.14
C ILE A 228 -13.17 -5.84 -14.22
N VAL A 229 -13.16 -6.76 -13.23
CA VAL A 229 -14.26 -6.91 -12.27
C VAL A 229 -14.57 -5.58 -11.55
N SER A 230 -13.55 -4.87 -11.06
CA SER A 230 -13.76 -3.60 -10.35
C SER A 230 -14.36 -2.51 -11.23
N LYS A 231 -13.94 -2.42 -12.50
CA LYS A 231 -14.51 -1.47 -13.47
C LYS A 231 -15.97 -1.81 -13.81
N LEU A 232 -16.29 -3.10 -14.02
CA LEU A 232 -17.66 -3.55 -14.23
C LEU A 232 -18.54 -3.23 -13.03
N LEU A 233 -18.04 -3.49 -11.80
CA LEU A 233 -18.75 -3.12 -10.58
C LEU A 233 -18.98 -1.60 -10.48
N ARG A 234 -18.05 -0.77 -10.95
CA ARG A 234 -18.19 0.70 -10.90
C ARG A 234 -19.34 1.20 -11.76
N VAL A 235 -19.57 0.62 -12.92
CA VAL A 235 -20.65 1.01 -13.84
C VAL A 235 -21.98 0.33 -13.56
N LEU A 236 -22.02 -0.66 -12.68
CA LEU A 236 -23.24 -1.37 -12.32
C LEU A 236 -24.25 -0.42 -11.66
N PRO A 237 -25.53 -0.35 -12.12
CA PRO A 237 -26.56 0.45 -11.48
C PRO A 237 -26.73 0.11 -9.99
N ASN A 238 -26.99 1.14 -9.16
CA ASN A 238 -27.09 0.96 -7.71
C ASN A 238 -28.15 -0.08 -7.32
N CYS A 239 -29.31 -0.09 -7.95
CA CYS A 239 -30.40 -1.05 -7.66
C CYS A 239 -29.95 -2.52 -7.84
N VAL A 240 -29.09 -2.80 -8.83
CA VAL A 240 -28.54 -4.14 -9.05
C VAL A 240 -27.44 -4.43 -8.03
N PHE A 241 -26.55 -3.46 -7.81
CA PHE A 241 -25.46 -3.58 -6.84
C PHE A 241 -26.00 -3.86 -5.43
N ASP A 242 -26.99 -3.09 -4.97
CA ASP A 242 -27.57 -3.20 -3.63
C ASP A 242 -28.24 -4.57 -3.42
N LYS A 243 -28.94 -5.09 -4.46
CA LYS A 243 -29.54 -6.41 -4.42
C LYS A 243 -28.50 -7.54 -4.30
N VAL A 244 -27.35 -7.39 -4.96
CA VAL A 244 -26.28 -8.41 -4.97
C VAL A 244 -25.44 -8.35 -3.69
N PHE A 245 -25.07 -7.14 -3.24
CA PHE A 245 -24.11 -6.95 -2.16
C PHE A 245 -24.74 -6.63 -0.80
N GLY A 246 -26.00 -6.18 -0.75
CA GLY A 246 -26.67 -5.78 0.49
C GLY A 246 -26.78 -6.88 1.56
N LYS A 247 -26.80 -8.16 1.14
CA LYS A 247 -26.85 -9.32 2.05
C LYS A 247 -25.48 -10.00 2.28
N ARG A 248 -24.39 -9.41 1.76
CA ARG A 248 -23.05 -10.02 1.87
C ARG A 248 -22.56 -9.95 3.31
N LYS A 249 -21.87 -11.01 3.76
CA LYS A 249 -21.14 -10.99 5.03
C LYS A 249 -20.14 -9.82 5.01
N GLN A 250 -20.14 -9.05 6.08
CA GLN A 250 -19.27 -7.86 6.23
C GLN A 250 -18.00 -8.25 6.97
N LYS A 251 -16.96 -7.44 6.82
CA LYS A 251 -15.73 -7.59 7.58
C LYS A 251 -16.01 -7.30 9.06
N PRO A 252 -15.46 -8.08 10.01
CA PRO A 252 -15.69 -7.86 11.43
C PRO A 252 -15.18 -6.49 11.87
N ARG A 253 -15.91 -5.85 12.77
CA ARG A 253 -15.52 -4.61 13.46
C ARG A 253 -14.40 -4.90 14.46
N ASN A 254 -13.65 -3.86 14.85
CA ASN A 254 -12.54 -4.00 15.78
C ASN A 254 -12.95 -4.67 17.11
N ASN A 255 -14.12 -4.32 17.65
CA ASN A 255 -14.66 -4.91 18.87
C ASN A 255 -15.11 -6.38 18.72
N GLU A 256 -15.37 -6.84 17.50
CA GLU A 256 -15.75 -8.22 17.19
C GLU A 256 -14.49 -9.10 17.03
N ILE A 257 -13.40 -8.55 16.52
CA ILE A 257 -12.11 -9.26 16.38
C ILE A 257 -11.51 -9.59 17.75
N ASN A 258 -11.62 -8.66 18.70
CA ASN A 258 -11.06 -8.83 20.06
C ASN A 258 -11.90 -9.73 20.98
N ARG A 259 -13.05 -10.21 20.51
CA ARG A 259 -13.94 -11.13 21.25
C ARG A 259 -13.89 -12.58 20.75
N ALA A 260 -13.23 -12.84 19.64
CA ALA A 260 -13.02 -14.15 19.03
C ALA A 260 -11.61 -14.70 19.34
#